data_4b185bab45308dbfd4917f906daad985
#
_entry.id   4b185bab45308dbfd4917f906daad985
#
_cell.length_a   1.000
_cell.length_b   1.000
_cell.length_c   1.000
_cell.angle_alpha   90.00
_cell.angle_beta   90.00
_cell.angle_gamma   90.00
#
_symmetry.space_group_name_H-M   'P 1'
#
loop_
_entity.id
_entity.type
_entity.pdbx_description
1 polymer ?
#
loop_
_entity_poly.entity_id
_entity_poly.type
_entity_poly.pdbx_seq_one_letter_code
_entity_poly.pdbx_strand_id
1 'polypeptide(L)'
;MKTYHRIAIALAALLTLTTTGAAQTGEDFRAPSFELTLTQGAGLTTPDASLASIRRADAEAYRGMRPIMGLSLGYRLRDRATTVGLEWSNISMETNLQGHTLLSEAAVDLFGIHVVDYHPFVMDRMELFTYATLGAAHASNAYTTLADSKDCGKAQAWGLGLKLGCGIRYRCTAHSAVELKGGAMDAYLFKWSGDETVIHPEAYTYNSKNNYGLFYAALSYSILF
;
A
#
# COMPACT_ATOMS: atom_id res chain seq x y z
N MET A 1 -17.86 1.30 0.71
CA MET A 1 -18.02 2.54 -0.11
C MET A 1 -17.91 3.87 0.66
N LYS A 2 -18.33 3.98 1.92
CA LYS A 2 -18.30 5.28 2.66
C LYS A 2 -16.89 5.77 3.05
N THR A 3 -15.92 4.88 3.21
CA THR A 3 -14.56 5.22 3.66
C THR A 3 -13.73 5.90 2.55
N TYR A 4 -13.87 5.44 1.31
CA TYR A 4 -13.13 5.99 0.17
C TYR A 4 -13.50 7.44 -0.16
N HIS A 5 -14.78 7.81 0.00
CA HIS A 5 -15.23 9.19 -0.20
C HIS A 5 -14.59 10.16 0.81
N ARG A 6 -14.38 9.73 2.05
CA ARG A 6 -13.75 10.57 3.08
C ARG A 6 -12.27 10.81 2.83
N ILE A 7 -11.56 9.80 2.31
CA ILE A 7 -10.13 9.91 1.98
C ILE A 7 -9.94 10.78 0.74
N ALA A 8 -10.78 10.61 -0.30
CA ALA A 8 -10.75 11.46 -1.49
C ALA A 8 -11.04 12.94 -1.17
N ILE A 9 -11.97 13.22 -0.24
CA ILE A 9 -12.27 14.58 0.21
C ILE A 9 -11.10 15.15 1.01
N ALA A 10 -10.43 14.36 1.86
CA ALA A 10 -9.25 14.79 2.60
C ALA A 10 -8.07 15.10 1.67
N LEU A 11 -7.83 14.28 0.64
CA LEU A 11 -6.83 14.55 -0.39
C LEU A 11 -7.16 15.81 -1.21
N ALA A 12 -8.42 15.99 -1.61
CA ALA A 12 -8.86 17.18 -2.32
C ALA A 12 -8.73 18.44 -1.47
N ALA A 13 -9.05 18.36 -0.16
CA ALA A 13 -8.87 19.46 0.78
C ALA A 13 -7.39 19.81 1.02
N LEU A 14 -6.50 18.80 1.08
CA LEU A 14 -5.05 19.02 1.15
C LEU A 14 -4.52 19.70 -0.12
N LEU A 15 -4.97 19.27 -1.29
CA LEU A 15 -4.61 19.86 -2.58
C LEU A 15 -5.05 21.34 -2.69
N THR A 16 -6.22 21.70 -2.16
CA THR A 16 -6.71 23.10 -2.18
C THR A 16 -5.97 24.01 -1.22
N LEU A 17 -5.47 23.50 -0.10
CA LEU A 17 -4.68 24.30 0.87
C LEU A 17 -3.30 24.70 0.35
N THR A 18 -2.76 24.00 -0.64
CA THR A 18 -1.40 24.26 -1.17
C THR A 18 -1.38 25.15 -2.41
N THR A 19 -2.53 25.39 -3.07
CA THR A 19 -2.61 26.21 -4.29
C THR A 19 -2.59 27.72 -4.03
N THR A 20 -2.68 28.17 -2.79
CA THR A 20 -2.64 29.59 -2.42
C THR A 20 -1.21 30.14 -2.18
N GLY A 21 -0.19 29.29 -2.26
CA GLY A 21 1.22 29.72 -2.20
C GLY A 21 1.66 30.32 -3.53
N ALA A 22 1.85 31.64 -3.55
CA ALA A 22 2.38 32.37 -4.71
C ALA A 22 3.63 31.69 -5.29
N ALA A 23 3.72 31.62 -6.61
CA ALA A 23 4.91 31.17 -7.31
C ALA A 23 6.10 32.08 -6.92
N GLN A 24 6.90 31.66 -5.95
CA GLN A 24 8.17 32.30 -5.63
C GLN A 24 9.18 31.82 -6.66
N THR A 25 9.51 32.72 -7.56
CA THR A 25 10.62 32.58 -8.51
C THR A 25 11.91 32.87 -7.77
N GLY A 26 12.82 31.90 -7.66
CA GLY A 26 14.22 32.15 -7.27
C GLY A 26 14.64 31.76 -5.87
N GLU A 27 13.88 30.95 -5.13
CA GLU A 27 14.38 30.38 -3.87
C GLU A 27 15.28 29.18 -4.12
N ASP A 28 16.46 29.25 -3.49
CA ASP A 28 17.34 28.09 -3.31
C ASP A 28 16.52 26.94 -2.70
N PHE A 29 16.16 25.94 -3.50
CA PHE A 29 15.46 24.73 -3.04
C PHE A 29 16.40 23.92 -2.14
N ARG A 30 16.65 24.42 -0.92
CA ARG A 30 17.32 23.62 0.10
C ARG A 30 16.52 22.34 0.25
N ALA A 31 17.21 21.22 0.14
CA ALA A 31 16.58 19.93 0.30
C ALA A 31 15.91 19.88 1.69
N PRO A 32 14.59 19.68 1.76
CA PRO A 32 13.91 19.58 3.04
C PRO A 32 14.50 18.40 3.83
N SER A 33 14.50 18.52 5.16
CA SER A 33 15.06 17.49 6.02
C SER A 33 14.08 16.37 6.28
N PHE A 34 12.77 16.66 6.29
CA PHE A 34 11.71 15.69 6.52
C PHE A 34 10.67 15.72 5.40
N GLU A 35 10.11 14.57 5.16
CA GLU A 35 9.10 14.35 4.13
C GLU A 35 7.99 13.44 4.64
N LEU A 36 6.75 13.92 4.58
CA LEU A 36 5.55 13.15 4.84
C LEU A 36 4.83 12.90 3.51
N THR A 37 4.64 11.64 3.14
CA THR A 37 4.03 11.28 1.85
C THR A 37 2.79 10.43 2.04
N LEU A 38 1.69 10.87 1.44
CA LEU A 38 0.46 10.10 1.29
C LEU A 38 0.40 9.49 -0.11
N THR A 39 0.05 8.22 -0.19
CA THR A 39 -0.01 7.45 -1.45
C THR A 39 -1.39 6.84 -1.61
N GLN A 40 -1.92 6.91 -2.83
CA GLN A 40 -3.13 6.21 -3.22
C GLN A 40 -3.00 5.68 -4.65
N GLY A 41 -3.43 4.45 -4.89
CA GLY A 41 -3.34 3.84 -6.21
C GLY A 41 -4.14 2.56 -6.33
N ALA A 42 -3.83 1.82 -7.38
CA ALA A 42 -4.38 0.50 -7.63
C ALA A 42 -3.29 -0.43 -8.16
N GLY A 43 -3.41 -1.70 -7.86
CA GLY A 43 -2.51 -2.72 -8.35
C GLY A 43 -3.23 -3.94 -8.87
N LEU A 44 -2.58 -4.65 -9.77
CA LEU A 44 -3.00 -5.95 -10.27
C LEU A 44 -2.20 -7.03 -9.56
N THR A 45 -2.91 -7.97 -8.93
CA THR A 45 -2.28 -9.08 -8.21
C THR A 45 -1.51 -10.00 -9.16
N THR A 46 -0.41 -10.58 -8.67
CA THR A 46 0.36 -11.59 -9.41
C THR A 46 -0.47 -12.87 -9.59
N PRO A 47 -0.18 -13.71 -10.61
CA PRO A 47 -0.94 -14.93 -10.86
C PRO A 47 -0.90 -15.95 -9.72
N ASP A 48 0.14 -15.94 -8.91
CA ASP A 48 0.36 -16.79 -7.74
C ASP A 48 -0.13 -16.16 -6.42
N ALA A 49 -0.65 -14.92 -6.46
CA ALA A 49 -1.17 -14.25 -5.29
C ALA A 49 -2.32 -15.05 -4.67
N SER A 50 -2.19 -15.36 -3.38
CA SER A 50 -3.22 -16.05 -2.60
C SER A 50 -3.19 -15.61 -1.15
N LEU A 51 -4.36 -15.61 -0.52
CA LEU A 51 -4.52 -15.53 0.92
C LEU A 51 -5.20 -16.81 1.41
N ALA A 52 -5.09 -17.11 2.69
CA ALA A 52 -5.84 -18.23 3.25
C ALA A 52 -7.34 -17.99 3.04
N SER A 53 -8.02 -18.98 2.52
CA SER A 53 -9.46 -18.99 2.34
C SER A 53 -10.05 -20.31 2.87
N ILE A 54 -11.37 -20.42 3.00
CA ILE A 54 -12.01 -21.60 3.56
C ILE A 54 -11.86 -22.82 2.64
N ARG A 55 -11.75 -22.61 1.34
CA ARG A 55 -11.52 -23.67 0.35
C ARG A 55 -10.43 -23.25 -0.63
N ARG A 56 -9.63 -24.22 -1.05
CA ARG A 56 -8.56 -23.96 -2.03
C ARG A 56 -9.09 -23.31 -3.32
N ALA A 57 -10.28 -23.69 -3.77
CA ALA A 57 -10.93 -23.12 -4.94
C ALA A 57 -11.23 -21.60 -4.78
N ASP A 58 -11.38 -21.13 -3.54
CA ASP A 58 -11.66 -19.71 -3.26
C ASP A 58 -10.40 -18.86 -3.24
N ALA A 59 -9.20 -19.45 -3.24
CA ALA A 59 -7.93 -18.71 -3.23
C ALA A 59 -7.79 -17.77 -4.44
N GLU A 60 -8.37 -18.13 -5.59
CA GLU A 60 -8.36 -17.31 -6.80
C GLU A 60 -9.24 -16.05 -6.69
N ALA A 61 -10.22 -16.06 -5.79
CA ALA A 61 -11.10 -14.91 -5.58
C ALA A 61 -10.36 -13.67 -5.02
N TYR A 62 -9.19 -13.85 -4.42
CA TYR A 62 -8.34 -12.75 -3.94
C TYR A 62 -7.52 -12.09 -5.04
N ARG A 63 -7.55 -12.60 -6.26
CA ARG A 63 -6.83 -12.05 -7.42
C ARG A 63 -7.60 -10.91 -8.05
N GLY A 64 -6.91 -10.10 -8.85
CA GLY A 64 -7.48 -9.01 -9.62
C GLY A 64 -6.96 -7.63 -9.23
N MET A 65 -7.70 -6.61 -9.61
CA MET A 65 -7.35 -5.22 -9.30
C MET A 65 -7.71 -4.89 -7.85
N ARG A 66 -6.75 -4.32 -7.11
CA ARG A 66 -6.90 -3.97 -5.69
C ARG A 66 -6.45 -2.56 -5.41
N PRO A 67 -7.17 -1.81 -4.56
CA PRO A 67 -6.71 -0.51 -4.10
C PRO A 67 -5.47 -0.67 -3.20
N ILE A 68 -4.54 0.27 -3.34
CA ILE A 68 -3.38 0.40 -2.46
C ILE A 68 -3.37 1.80 -1.87
N MET A 69 -3.09 1.89 -0.57
CA MET A 69 -2.88 3.13 0.16
C MET A 69 -1.55 3.06 0.89
N GLY A 70 -0.96 4.21 1.19
CA GLY A 70 0.28 4.25 1.97
C GLY A 70 0.52 5.60 2.62
N LEU A 71 1.31 5.55 3.68
CA LEU A 71 1.81 6.70 4.40
C LEU A 71 3.29 6.46 4.66
N SER A 72 4.15 7.42 4.33
CA SER A 72 5.56 7.36 4.69
C SER A 72 6.03 8.64 5.34
N LEU A 73 6.97 8.49 6.28
CA LEU A 73 7.71 9.56 6.92
C LEU A 73 9.19 9.31 6.69
N GLY A 74 9.86 10.20 5.99
CA GLY A 74 11.25 10.08 5.62
C GLY A 74 12.09 11.25 6.11
N TYR A 75 13.37 10.99 6.27
CA TYR A 75 14.42 11.99 6.52
C TYR A 75 15.41 11.95 5.36
N ARG A 76 15.61 13.09 4.71
CA ARG A 76 16.58 13.25 3.64
C ARG A 76 17.99 13.38 4.22
N LEU A 77 18.87 12.50 3.81
CA LEU A 77 20.26 12.53 4.26
C LEU A 77 20.96 13.76 3.70
N ARG A 78 21.71 14.45 4.56
CA ARG A 78 22.52 15.60 4.17
C ARG A 78 23.49 15.18 3.05
N ASP A 79 23.63 16.05 2.07
CA ASP A 79 24.54 15.86 0.92
C ASP A 79 24.25 14.63 0.04
N ARG A 80 23.07 14.01 0.19
CA ARG A 80 22.62 12.89 -0.66
C ARG A 80 21.22 13.14 -1.18
N ALA A 81 20.96 12.60 -2.35
CA ALA A 81 19.63 12.59 -2.93
C ALA A 81 18.75 11.48 -2.32
N THR A 82 19.16 10.86 -1.22
CA THR A 82 18.55 9.70 -0.59
C THR A 82 17.74 10.10 0.62
N THR A 83 16.51 9.62 0.71
CA THR A 83 15.62 9.71 1.87
C THR A 83 15.49 8.34 2.50
N VAL A 84 15.59 8.26 3.83
CA VAL A 84 15.40 7.04 4.61
C VAL A 84 14.29 7.29 5.63
N GLY A 85 13.38 6.35 5.79
CA GLY A 85 12.24 6.54 6.67
C GLY A 85 11.47 5.26 6.97
N LEU A 86 10.23 5.46 7.39
CA LEU A 86 9.25 4.40 7.65
C LEU A 86 8.09 4.53 6.67
N GLU A 87 7.59 3.42 6.22
CA GLU A 87 6.40 3.36 5.38
C GLU A 87 5.40 2.34 5.94
N TRP A 88 4.15 2.71 5.92
CA TRP A 88 3.02 1.82 5.98
C TRP A 88 2.32 1.79 4.63
N SER A 89 2.02 0.59 4.13
CA SER A 89 1.19 0.39 2.93
C SER A 89 0.11 -0.62 3.24
N ASN A 90 -1.10 -0.38 2.75
CA ASN A 90 -2.27 -1.23 2.93
C ASN A 90 -2.86 -1.60 1.58
N ILE A 91 -3.22 -2.87 1.43
CA ILE A 91 -4.07 -3.39 0.36
C ILE A 91 -5.30 -3.93 1.03
N SER A 92 -6.48 -3.39 0.71
CA SER A 92 -7.75 -3.88 1.24
C SER A 92 -8.60 -4.47 0.12
N MET A 93 -9.32 -5.53 0.44
CA MET A 93 -10.14 -6.25 -0.52
C MET A 93 -11.37 -6.84 0.14
N GLU A 94 -12.45 -6.80 -0.60
CA GLU A 94 -13.70 -7.48 -0.28
C GLU A 94 -13.97 -8.49 -1.39
N THR A 95 -14.27 -9.73 -1.04
CA THR A 95 -14.48 -10.78 -2.03
C THR A 95 -15.52 -11.80 -1.55
N ASN A 96 -16.27 -12.36 -2.48
CA ASN A 96 -17.25 -13.39 -2.21
C ASN A 96 -16.61 -14.77 -2.39
N LEU A 97 -16.80 -15.63 -1.43
CA LEU A 97 -16.27 -16.98 -1.38
C LEU A 97 -17.39 -18.02 -1.40
N GLN A 98 -17.04 -19.30 -1.57
CA GLN A 98 -17.96 -20.41 -1.50
C GLN A 98 -19.19 -20.29 -2.42
N GLY A 99 -19.00 -19.81 -3.63
CA GLY A 99 -20.13 -19.62 -4.57
C GLY A 99 -21.07 -18.50 -4.13
N HIS A 100 -20.52 -17.40 -3.57
CA HIS A 100 -21.23 -16.23 -3.09
C HIS A 100 -22.07 -16.43 -1.82
N THR A 101 -21.75 -17.38 -0.99
CA THR A 101 -22.42 -17.58 0.31
C THR A 101 -21.69 -16.92 1.47
N LEU A 102 -20.40 -16.62 1.29
CA LEU A 102 -19.53 -16.02 2.30
C LEU A 102 -18.84 -14.77 1.76
N LEU A 103 -18.90 -13.70 2.52
CA LEU A 103 -18.14 -12.48 2.29
C LEU A 103 -16.83 -12.55 3.06
N SER A 104 -15.73 -12.24 2.40
CA SER A 104 -14.42 -12.07 3.01
C SER A 104 -13.98 -10.62 2.89
N GLU A 105 -13.66 -10.00 4.02
CA GLU A 105 -13.00 -8.71 4.11
C GLU A 105 -11.55 -8.94 4.51
N ALA A 106 -10.63 -8.80 3.54
CA ALA A 106 -9.22 -9.04 3.75
C ALA A 106 -8.40 -7.76 3.63
N ALA A 107 -7.31 -7.69 4.38
CA ALA A 107 -6.32 -6.64 4.27
C ALA A 107 -4.91 -7.22 4.36
N VAL A 108 -3.98 -6.60 3.63
CA VAL A 108 -2.54 -6.86 3.74
C VAL A 108 -1.85 -5.54 4.03
N ASP A 109 -1.21 -5.46 5.17
CA ASP A 109 -0.42 -4.33 5.63
C ASP A 109 1.07 -4.64 5.51
N LEU A 110 1.85 -3.67 5.04
CA LEU A 110 3.31 -3.68 5.07
C LEU A 110 3.78 -2.51 5.93
N PHE A 111 4.59 -2.78 6.94
CA PHE A 111 5.28 -1.79 7.77
C PHE A 111 6.78 -2.00 7.63
N GLY A 112 7.51 -1.00 7.15
CA GLY A 112 8.90 -1.23 6.87
C GLY A 112 9.78 0.02 6.83
N ILE A 113 11.07 -0.25 6.72
CA ILE A 113 12.06 0.77 6.41
C ILE A 113 11.93 1.09 4.94
N HIS A 114 11.81 2.37 4.64
CA HIS A 114 11.63 2.93 3.32
C HIS A 114 12.86 3.73 2.92
N VAL A 115 13.38 3.45 1.74
CA VAL A 115 14.52 4.17 1.15
C VAL A 115 14.11 4.66 -0.22
N VAL A 116 14.33 5.94 -0.48
CA VAL A 116 14.07 6.59 -1.78
C VAL A 116 15.36 7.26 -2.23
N ASP A 117 15.73 7.03 -3.48
CA ASP A 117 16.87 7.68 -4.12
C ASP A 117 16.38 8.55 -5.28
N TYR A 118 16.65 9.86 -5.19
CA TYR A 118 16.20 10.86 -6.15
C TYR A 118 17.31 11.19 -7.14
N HIS A 119 16.96 11.21 -8.41
CA HIS A 119 17.86 11.57 -9.49
C HIS A 119 17.34 12.84 -10.18
N PRO A 120 18.17 13.89 -10.33
CA PRO A 120 17.76 15.09 -11.03
C PRO A 120 17.36 14.77 -12.47
N PHE A 121 16.30 15.38 -12.94
CA PHE A 121 15.86 15.29 -14.32
C PHE A 121 16.17 16.62 -15.05
N VAL A 122 16.01 16.63 -16.37
CA VAL A 122 16.34 17.78 -17.24
C VAL A 122 15.62 19.09 -16.85
N MET A 123 14.52 18.98 -16.08
CA MET A 123 13.75 20.13 -15.59
C MET A 123 13.99 20.32 -14.09
N ASP A 124 14.29 21.54 -13.66
CA ASP A 124 14.64 21.90 -12.29
C ASP A 124 13.61 21.47 -11.21
N ARG A 125 12.37 21.25 -11.60
CA ARG A 125 11.28 20.83 -10.69
C ARG A 125 10.93 19.36 -10.76
N MET A 126 11.58 18.61 -11.66
CA MET A 126 11.29 17.18 -11.84
C MET A 126 12.46 16.35 -11.37
N GLU A 127 12.13 15.31 -10.62
CA GLU A 127 13.08 14.30 -10.15
C GLU A 127 12.58 12.92 -10.56
N LEU A 128 13.44 12.09 -11.08
CA LEU A 128 13.20 10.65 -11.14
C LEU A 128 13.57 10.06 -9.78
N PHE A 129 12.89 9.01 -9.37
CA PHE A 129 13.28 8.32 -8.15
C PHE A 129 13.07 6.81 -8.26
N THR A 130 13.87 6.11 -7.49
CA THR A 130 13.68 4.69 -7.18
C THR A 130 13.45 4.53 -5.70
N TYR A 131 12.71 3.51 -5.30
CA TYR A 131 12.42 3.28 -3.90
C TYR A 131 12.35 1.80 -3.57
N ALA A 132 12.63 1.50 -2.31
CA ALA A 132 12.50 0.18 -1.72
C ALA A 132 11.91 0.29 -0.31
N THR A 133 11.04 -0.64 0.06
CA THR A 133 10.56 -0.81 1.43
C THR A 133 10.69 -2.28 1.80
N LEU A 134 11.32 -2.55 2.92
CA LEU A 134 11.45 -3.89 3.49
C LEU A 134 10.96 -3.87 4.93
N GLY A 135 10.11 -4.83 5.31
CA GLY A 135 9.55 -4.86 6.64
C GLY A 135 8.67 -6.04 6.97
N ALA A 136 7.88 -5.88 8.04
CA ALA A 136 6.89 -6.85 8.45
C ALA A 136 5.63 -6.71 7.60
N ALA A 137 5.11 -7.84 7.14
CA ALA A 137 3.80 -7.93 6.52
C ALA A 137 2.80 -8.53 7.54
N HIS A 138 1.60 -7.99 7.57
CA HIS A 138 0.48 -8.52 8.35
C HIS A 138 -0.72 -8.67 7.43
N ALA A 139 -1.29 -9.87 7.38
CA ALA A 139 -2.54 -10.10 6.67
C ALA A 139 -3.65 -10.44 7.67
N SER A 140 -4.82 -9.87 7.46
CA SER A 140 -6.03 -10.16 8.22
C SER A 140 -7.16 -10.49 7.26
N ASN A 141 -8.06 -11.37 7.68
CA ASN A 141 -9.24 -11.74 6.93
C ASN A 141 -10.39 -12.00 7.88
N ALA A 142 -11.51 -11.31 7.70
CA ALA A 142 -12.75 -11.50 8.42
C ALA A 142 -13.80 -12.10 7.48
N TYR A 143 -14.62 -13.01 8.00
CA TYR A 143 -15.60 -13.75 7.21
C TYR A 143 -16.99 -13.55 7.77
N THR A 144 -17.96 -13.29 6.90
CA THR A 144 -19.36 -13.04 7.23
C THR A 144 -20.27 -13.80 6.26
N THR A 145 -21.29 -14.49 6.75
CA THR A 145 -22.30 -15.08 5.86
C THR A 145 -23.15 -14.00 5.20
N LEU A 146 -23.45 -14.17 3.92
CA LEU A 146 -24.25 -13.22 3.16
C LEU A 146 -25.74 -13.33 3.46
N ALA A 147 -26.20 -14.48 3.94
CA ALA A 147 -27.62 -14.73 4.19
C ALA A 147 -28.16 -13.98 5.41
N ASP A 148 -27.40 -13.95 6.49
CA ASP A 148 -27.83 -13.42 7.79
C ASP A 148 -26.81 -12.44 8.42
N SER A 149 -25.76 -12.09 7.69
CA SER A 149 -24.67 -11.21 8.14
C SER A 149 -24.00 -11.70 9.43
N LYS A 150 -23.97 -13.03 9.64
CA LYS A 150 -23.37 -13.62 10.82
C LYS A 150 -21.85 -13.66 10.69
N ASP A 151 -21.16 -13.21 11.73
CA ASP A 151 -19.70 -13.35 11.85
C ASP A 151 -19.30 -14.82 11.91
N CYS A 152 -18.44 -15.24 10.98
CA CYS A 152 -17.91 -16.59 10.88
C CYS A 152 -16.48 -16.72 11.39
N GLY A 153 -15.92 -15.64 11.96
CA GLY A 153 -14.60 -15.63 12.54
C GLY A 153 -13.56 -14.85 11.73
N LYS A 154 -12.35 -14.83 12.25
CA LYS A 154 -11.21 -14.06 11.72
C LYS A 154 -9.97 -14.92 11.63
N ALA A 155 -9.17 -14.67 10.60
CA ALA A 155 -7.85 -15.26 10.42
C ALA A 155 -6.82 -14.16 10.22
N GLN A 156 -5.59 -14.40 10.69
CA GLN A 156 -4.49 -13.46 10.54
C GLN A 156 -3.16 -14.21 10.33
N ALA A 157 -2.24 -13.56 9.65
CA ALA A 157 -0.89 -14.06 9.47
C ALA A 157 0.13 -12.91 9.50
N TRP A 158 1.31 -13.19 10.03
CA TRP A 158 2.45 -12.31 9.95
C TRP A 158 3.46 -12.84 8.96
N GLY A 159 4.29 -11.97 8.41
CA GLY A 159 5.28 -12.34 7.44
C GLY A 159 6.30 -11.24 7.19
N LEU A 160 6.99 -11.37 6.07
CA LEU A 160 7.90 -10.36 5.54
C LEU A 160 7.31 -9.74 4.29
N GLY A 161 7.54 -8.46 4.09
CA GLY A 161 7.10 -7.75 2.90
C GLY A 161 8.22 -6.96 2.27
N LEU A 162 8.19 -6.93 0.95
CA LEU A 162 9.09 -6.15 0.11
C LEU A 162 8.24 -5.31 -0.86
N LYS A 163 8.63 -4.06 -1.04
CA LYS A 163 8.05 -3.17 -2.04
C LYS A 163 9.17 -2.45 -2.77
N LEU A 164 9.12 -2.47 -4.10
CA LEU A 164 10.13 -1.89 -4.97
C LEU A 164 9.44 -1.11 -6.08
N GLY A 165 10.08 -0.03 -6.53
CA GLY A 165 9.55 0.69 -7.69
C GLY A 165 10.36 1.91 -8.07
N CYS A 166 9.77 2.66 -8.99
CA CYS A 166 10.31 3.92 -9.48
C CYS A 166 9.17 4.89 -9.79
N GLY A 167 9.52 6.13 -9.99
CA GLY A 167 8.53 7.16 -10.29
C GLY A 167 9.16 8.48 -10.72
N ILE A 168 8.26 9.43 -10.93
CA ILE A 168 8.60 10.81 -11.26
C ILE A 168 7.95 11.69 -10.20
N ARG A 169 8.73 12.59 -9.64
CA ARG A 169 8.29 13.63 -8.70
C ARG A 169 8.29 14.97 -9.40
N TYR A 170 7.23 15.74 -9.20
CA TYR A 170 7.15 17.15 -9.56
C TYR A 170 7.01 18.00 -8.31
N ARG A 171 7.96 18.91 -8.07
CA ARG A 171 7.91 19.87 -6.96
C ARG A 171 6.96 21.00 -7.30
N CYS A 172 5.83 21.06 -6.65
CA CYS A 172 4.84 22.12 -6.81
C CYS A 172 5.33 23.42 -6.17
N THR A 173 5.89 23.30 -4.96
CA THR A 173 6.46 24.41 -4.17
C THR A 173 7.74 23.95 -3.46
N ALA A 174 8.38 24.83 -2.69
CA ALA A 174 9.47 24.46 -1.80
C ALA A 174 9.06 23.41 -0.74
N HIS A 175 7.77 23.36 -0.40
CA HIS A 175 7.23 22.54 0.69
C HIS A 175 6.26 21.45 0.22
N SER A 176 6.08 21.26 -1.07
CA SER A 176 5.14 20.24 -1.58
C SER A 176 5.55 19.66 -2.92
N ALA A 177 5.23 18.38 -3.09
CA ALA A 177 5.46 17.66 -4.34
C ALA A 177 4.33 16.67 -4.62
N VAL A 178 4.14 16.38 -5.90
CA VAL A 178 3.26 15.31 -6.40
C VAL A 178 4.13 14.25 -7.07
N GLU A 179 3.79 12.99 -6.88
CA GLU A 179 4.53 11.87 -7.46
C GLU A 179 3.59 10.95 -8.21
N LEU A 180 4.05 10.51 -9.37
CA LEU A 180 3.52 9.34 -10.07
C LEU A 180 4.52 8.21 -9.91
N LYS A 181 4.10 7.11 -9.31
CA LYS A 181 4.98 5.96 -9.06
C LYS A 181 4.33 4.64 -9.44
N GLY A 182 5.17 3.68 -9.78
CA GLY A 182 4.78 2.32 -10.06
C GLY A 182 5.81 1.34 -9.54
N GLY A 183 5.37 0.11 -9.29
CA GLY A 183 6.26 -0.89 -8.75
C GLY A 183 5.58 -2.21 -8.46
N ALA A 184 6.27 -3.02 -7.68
CA ALA A 184 5.79 -4.29 -7.18
C ALA A 184 5.84 -4.31 -5.65
N MET A 185 4.86 -4.96 -5.04
CA MET A 185 4.83 -5.29 -3.62
C MET A 185 4.60 -6.78 -3.49
N ASP A 186 5.31 -7.42 -2.59
CA ASP A 186 5.19 -8.83 -2.28
C ASP A 186 5.22 -9.05 -0.78
N ALA A 187 4.26 -9.84 -0.26
CA ALA A 187 4.15 -10.21 1.13
C ALA A 187 4.22 -11.74 1.26
N TYR A 188 5.28 -12.22 1.86
CA TYR A 188 5.47 -13.62 2.20
C TYR A 188 4.93 -13.88 3.61
N LEU A 189 3.77 -14.50 3.69
CA LEU A 189 3.05 -14.75 4.94
C LEU A 189 3.43 -16.12 5.50
N PHE A 190 3.70 -16.16 6.80
CA PHE A 190 4.07 -17.40 7.48
C PHE A 190 2.86 -18.26 7.77
N LYS A 191 2.61 -18.61 9.03
CA LYS A 191 1.49 -19.43 9.43
C LYS A 191 0.28 -18.57 9.77
N TRP A 192 -0.87 -18.93 9.22
CA TRP A 192 -2.13 -18.34 9.61
C TRP A 192 -2.57 -18.83 11.00
N SER A 193 -3.19 -17.95 11.77
CA SER A 193 -3.83 -18.21 13.04
C SER A 193 -5.21 -17.56 13.05
N GLY A 194 -6.15 -18.13 13.80
CA GLY A 194 -7.49 -17.57 13.91
C GLY A 194 -8.51 -18.57 14.41
N ASP A 195 -9.78 -18.29 14.15
CA ASP A 195 -10.88 -19.11 14.61
C ASP A 195 -10.92 -20.46 13.87
N GLU A 196 -10.98 -21.57 14.60
CA GLU A 196 -10.98 -22.92 14.03
C GLU A 196 -12.17 -23.16 13.09
N THR A 197 -13.30 -22.48 13.30
CA THR A 197 -14.47 -22.56 12.43
C THR A 197 -14.23 -22.04 11.03
N VAL A 198 -13.30 -21.09 10.88
CA VAL A 198 -12.90 -20.50 9.60
C VAL A 198 -11.67 -21.22 9.04
N ILE A 199 -10.80 -21.69 9.91
CA ILE A 199 -9.55 -22.36 9.60
C ILE A 199 -9.76 -23.88 9.78
N HIS A 200 -10.61 -24.52 8.97
CA HIS A 200 -10.85 -25.95 9.10
C HIS A 200 -9.73 -26.77 8.46
N PRO A 201 -8.98 -27.59 9.23
CA PRO A 201 -7.81 -28.32 8.74
C PRO A 201 -8.13 -29.34 7.64
N GLU A 202 -9.36 -29.84 7.57
CA GLU A 202 -9.76 -30.84 6.58
C GLU A 202 -9.97 -30.29 5.16
N ALA A 203 -10.26 -29.01 5.02
CA ALA A 203 -10.42 -28.34 3.73
C ALA A 203 -9.10 -27.81 3.17
N TYR A 204 -8.07 -27.73 3.99
CA TYR A 204 -6.77 -27.13 3.67
C TYR A 204 -5.62 -28.06 4.00
N THR A 205 -4.89 -28.39 2.98
CA THR A 205 -3.47 -28.66 3.20
C THR A 205 -2.85 -27.31 3.58
N TYR A 206 -2.78 -27.05 4.89
CA TYR A 206 -2.10 -25.89 5.48
C TYR A 206 -0.58 -25.94 5.19
N ASN A 207 -0.24 -26.03 3.95
CA ASN A 207 1.08 -25.66 3.48
C ASN A 207 1.06 -24.14 3.26
N SER A 208 1.03 -23.53 4.31
CA SER A 208 0.79 -22.22 4.81
C SER A 208 1.83 -21.16 4.40
N LYS A 209 2.45 -21.31 3.26
CA LYS A 209 3.29 -20.30 2.66
C LYS A 209 2.44 -19.57 1.62
N ASN A 210 1.71 -18.59 2.07
CA ASN A 210 0.95 -17.74 1.19
C ASN A 210 1.82 -16.57 0.77
N ASN A 211 1.89 -16.34 -0.52
CA ASN A 211 2.56 -15.21 -1.13
C ASN A 211 1.48 -14.29 -1.71
N TYR A 212 1.51 -13.01 -1.36
CA TYR A 212 0.57 -12.06 -1.89
C TYR A 212 1.30 -10.90 -2.55
N GLY A 213 1.44 -11.00 -3.87
CA GLY A 213 2.12 -10.04 -4.70
C GLY A 213 1.17 -9.23 -5.57
N LEU A 214 1.53 -7.98 -5.85
CA LEU A 214 0.86 -7.15 -6.85
C LEU A 214 1.83 -6.19 -7.53
N PHE A 215 1.53 -5.87 -8.80
CA PHE A 215 2.09 -4.72 -9.52
C PHE A 215 1.13 -3.55 -9.38
N TYR A 216 1.62 -2.35 -9.14
CA TYR A 216 0.76 -1.20 -8.88
C TYR A 216 1.25 0.08 -9.56
N ALA A 217 0.29 0.99 -9.75
CA ALA A 217 0.52 2.39 -10.05
C ALA A 217 -0.20 3.26 -9.02
N ALA A 218 0.44 4.35 -8.60
CA ALA A 218 -0.09 5.21 -7.56
C ALA A 218 0.30 6.67 -7.77
N LEU A 219 -0.56 7.56 -7.27
CA LEU A 219 -0.27 8.97 -7.05
C LEU A 219 0.07 9.20 -5.60
N SER A 220 1.02 10.08 -5.35
CA SER A 220 1.38 10.49 -4.00
C SER A 220 1.45 12.00 -3.90
N TYR A 221 1.20 12.47 -2.69
CA TYR A 221 1.40 13.86 -2.32
C TYR A 221 2.35 13.94 -1.13
N SER A 222 3.40 14.74 -1.26
CA SER A 222 4.44 14.90 -0.25
C SER A 222 4.44 16.32 0.30
N ILE A 223 4.53 16.43 1.63
CA ILE A 223 4.79 17.66 2.37
C ILE A 223 6.25 17.61 2.82
N LEU A 224 6.97 18.69 2.54
CA LEU A 224 8.42 18.81 2.72
C LEU A 224 8.68 19.85 3.80
N PHE A 225 9.50 19.54 4.82
CA PHE A 225 9.79 20.36 5.99
C PHE A 225 11.27 20.72 6.08
#